data_b239ab57dbe5dc9a8f9223dd3b420bf8
#
_entry.id   b239ab57dbe5dc9a8f9223dd3b420bf8
#
_cell.length_a   1.000
_cell.length_b   1.000
_cell.length_c   1.000
_cell.angle_alpha   90.00
_cell.angle_beta   90.00
_cell.angle_gamma   90.00
#
_symmetry.space_group_name_H-M   'P 1'
#
loop_
_entity.id
_entity.type
_entity.pdbx_description
1 polymer ?
#
loop_
_entity_poly.entity_id
_entity_poly.type
_entity_poly.pdbx_seq_one_letter_code
_entity_poly.pdbx_strand_id
1 'polypeptide(L)'
;MEVIRRDDYNDKEVEAKIADTLLRFSLLDEKHVNEQHTSAYEISLTALWEHLFAAYEQAYSEAVESSIVRTNRAVLDGGTKTEQINFVRQQLFVEKPVWNRMMVDKTLPKRLHALEELSRNLWWCWNPGARDLFEGIDPALWAESDRNPIAFLDKMSVERMKELEKDTNFLAQLDAVHTQFRDYMNEKPDPKATTVSYFSMEYGLHSSLKIYSGGLGILAGDYLKEASDKNVPMAAVGLLYRYGYFTQRLSAQGAQEATYEAQNFYK
;
A
#
# COMPACT_ATOMS: atom_id res chain seq x y z
N MET A 1 -13.67 -26.00 -14.66
CA MET A 1 -13.03 -24.68 -14.82
C MET A 1 -12.38 -24.62 -16.18
N GLU A 2 -12.72 -23.63 -16.99
CA GLU A 2 -12.10 -23.42 -18.30
C GLU A 2 -11.06 -22.30 -18.17
N VAL A 3 -9.84 -22.57 -18.62
CA VAL A 3 -8.74 -21.58 -18.57
C VAL A 3 -8.51 -21.07 -19.98
N ILE A 4 -8.74 -19.79 -20.18
CA ILE A 4 -8.47 -19.11 -21.44
C ILE A 4 -7.08 -18.48 -21.36
N ARG A 5 -6.13 -18.99 -22.16
CA ARG A 5 -4.79 -18.42 -22.24
C ARG A 5 -4.82 -17.17 -23.11
N ARG A 6 -4.26 -16.10 -22.62
CA ARG A 6 -4.09 -14.84 -23.34
C ARG A 6 -2.60 -14.53 -23.51
N ASP A 7 -2.25 -14.05 -24.69
CA ASP A 7 -0.96 -13.45 -25.01
C ASP A 7 -1.18 -12.15 -25.78
N ASP A 8 -0.11 -11.46 -26.15
CA ASP A 8 -0.18 -10.16 -26.80
C ASP A 8 -0.70 -10.20 -28.26
N TYR A 9 -1.01 -11.38 -28.79
CA TYR A 9 -1.36 -11.57 -30.21
C TYR A 9 -2.69 -12.30 -30.44
N ASN A 10 -3.35 -12.81 -29.40
CA ASN A 10 -4.52 -13.68 -29.54
C ASN A 10 -5.84 -13.09 -29.06
N ASP A 11 -5.97 -11.76 -28.99
CA ASP A 11 -7.17 -11.07 -28.47
C ASP A 11 -8.47 -11.55 -29.12
N LYS A 12 -8.52 -11.70 -30.46
CA LYS A 12 -9.71 -12.18 -31.16
C LYS A 12 -10.09 -13.61 -30.82
N GLU A 13 -9.10 -14.46 -30.59
CA GLU A 13 -9.32 -15.84 -30.16
C GLU A 13 -9.86 -15.87 -28.72
N VAL A 14 -9.34 -15.01 -27.85
CA VAL A 14 -9.81 -14.85 -26.48
C VAL A 14 -11.25 -14.35 -26.44
N GLU A 15 -11.59 -13.32 -27.22
CA GLU A 15 -12.96 -12.81 -27.35
C GLU A 15 -13.93 -13.90 -27.82
N ALA A 16 -13.58 -14.67 -28.84
CA ALA A 16 -14.39 -15.75 -29.33
C ALA A 16 -14.61 -16.87 -28.28
N LYS A 17 -13.57 -17.22 -27.53
CA LYS A 17 -13.66 -18.21 -26.44
C LYS A 17 -14.50 -17.72 -25.29
N ILE A 18 -14.39 -16.46 -24.91
CA ILE A 18 -15.22 -15.84 -23.86
C ILE A 18 -16.69 -15.88 -24.30
N ALA A 19 -16.99 -15.44 -25.52
CA ALA A 19 -18.35 -15.44 -26.07
C ALA A 19 -18.95 -16.84 -26.12
N ASP A 20 -18.19 -17.85 -26.58
CA ASP A 20 -18.62 -19.25 -26.62
C ASP A 20 -18.86 -19.80 -25.20
N THR A 21 -18.00 -19.50 -24.26
CA THR A 21 -18.15 -19.93 -22.86
C THR A 21 -19.40 -19.34 -22.22
N LEU A 22 -19.64 -18.04 -22.42
CA LEU A 22 -20.83 -17.36 -21.92
C LEU A 22 -22.12 -17.93 -22.57
N LEU A 23 -22.09 -18.17 -23.89
CA LEU A 23 -23.21 -18.76 -24.58
C LEU A 23 -23.53 -20.17 -24.07
N ARG A 24 -22.54 -21.03 -23.93
CA ARG A 24 -22.69 -22.36 -23.36
C ARG A 24 -23.28 -22.32 -21.95
N PHE A 25 -22.78 -21.40 -21.10
CA PHE A 25 -23.28 -21.25 -19.75
C PHE A 25 -24.74 -20.78 -19.73
N SER A 26 -25.13 -19.84 -20.63
CA SER A 26 -26.53 -19.34 -20.74
C SER A 26 -27.54 -20.40 -21.19
N LEU A 27 -27.06 -21.48 -21.78
CA LEU A 27 -27.90 -22.60 -22.25
C LEU A 27 -27.99 -23.74 -21.22
N LEU A 28 -27.32 -23.65 -20.08
CA LEU A 28 -27.41 -24.65 -19.04
C LEU A 28 -28.77 -24.60 -18.34
N ASP A 29 -29.31 -25.74 -18.01
CA ASP A 29 -30.47 -25.85 -17.13
C ASP A 29 -30.05 -25.60 -15.65
N GLU A 30 -31.05 -25.41 -14.80
CA GLU A 30 -30.90 -25.08 -13.40
C GLU A 30 -30.04 -26.14 -12.65
N LYS A 31 -30.19 -27.41 -13.01
CA LYS A 31 -29.41 -28.49 -12.40
C LYS A 31 -27.92 -28.34 -12.70
N HIS A 32 -27.55 -28.11 -13.96
CA HIS A 32 -26.15 -27.95 -14.37
C HIS A 32 -25.56 -26.63 -13.89
N VAL A 33 -26.36 -25.57 -13.76
CA VAL A 33 -25.90 -24.32 -13.11
C VAL A 33 -25.57 -24.56 -11.66
N ASN A 34 -26.39 -25.29 -10.91
CA ASN A 34 -26.10 -25.63 -9.51
C ASN A 34 -24.89 -26.54 -9.36
N GLU A 35 -24.68 -27.49 -10.27
CA GLU A 35 -23.47 -28.32 -10.29
C GLU A 35 -22.20 -27.47 -10.52
N GLN A 36 -22.26 -26.47 -11.42
CA GLN A 36 -21.16 -25.54 -11.65
C GLN A 36 -20.89 -24.66 -10.43
N HIS A 37 -21.92 -24.16 -9.75
CA HIS A 37 -21.80 -23.40 -8.52
C HIS A 37 -21.14 -24.22 -7.41
N THR A 38 -21.54 -25.48 -7.23
CA THR A 38 -20.96 -26.38 -6.25
C THR A 38 -19.47 -26.63 -6.55
N SER A 39 -19.15 -26.91 -7.82
CA SER A 39 -17.77 -27.11 -8.24
C SER A 39 -16.91 -25.84 -8.06
N ALA A 40 -17.46 -24.68 -8.37
CA ALA A 40 -16.76 -23.40 -8.15
C ALA A 40 -16.53 -23.13 -6.65
N TYR A 41 -17.50 -23.46 -5.81
CA TYR A 41 -17.35 -23.37 -4.36
C TYR A 41 -16.27 -24.31 -3.83
N GLU A 42 -16.28 -25.57 -4.23
CA GLU A 42 -15.25 -26.55 -3.85
C GLU A 42 -13.84 -26.10 -4.27
N ILE A 43 -13.70 -25.56 -5.49
CA ILE A 43 -12.43 -25.01 -5.96
C ILE A 43 -12.02 -23.80 -5.11
N SER A 44 -12.96 -22.93 -4.72
CA SER A 44 -12.67 -21.76 -3.88
C SER A 44 -12.15 -22.14 -2.49
N LEU A 45 -12.58 -23.29 -1.95
CA LEU A 45 -12.07 -23.79 -0.68
C LEU A 45 -10.58 -24.13 -0.73
N THR A 46 -10.05 -24.50 -1.90
CA THR A 46 -8.60 -24.75 -2.08
C THR A 46 -7.77 -23.48 -2.03
N ALA A 47 -8.39 -22.33 -2.23
CA ALA A 47 -7.76 -21.01 -2.16
C ALA A 47 -7.87 -20.37 -0.75
N LEU A 48 -8.35 -21.10 0.25
CA LEU A 48 -8.37 -20.62 1.63
C LEU A 48 -6.94 -20.37 2.14
N TRP A 49 -6.81 -19.35 2.98
CA TRP A 49 -5.52 -18.94 3.55
C TRP A 49 -4.77 -20.08 4.24
N GLU A 50 -5.48 -21.02 4.85
CA GLU A 50 -4.87 -22.19 5.49
C GLU A 50 -4.05 -23.04 4.51
N HIS A 51 -4.57 -23.27 3.30
CA HIS A 51 -3.86 -24.00 2.26
C HIS A 51 -2.75 -23.18 1.61
N LEU A 52 -3.02 -21.88 1.36
CA LEU A 52 -2.02 -20.98 0.79
C LEU A 52 -0.85 -20.77 1.77
N PHE A 53 -1.13 -20.62 3.07
CA PHE A 53 -0.11 -20.43 4.09
C PHE A 53 0.81 -21.64 4.20
N ALA A 54 0.25 -22.86 4.20
CA ALA A 54 1.03 -24.10 4.20
C ALA A 54 1.94 -24.20 2.95
N ALA A 55 1.43 -23.81 1.78
CA ALA A 55 2.23 -23.79 0.55
C ALA A 55 3.35 -22.74 0.61
N TYR A 56 3.11 -21.58 1.21
CA TYR A 56 4.14 -20.57 1.46
C TYR A 56 5.21 -21.05 2.44
N GLU A 57 4.83 -21.68 3.56
CA GLU A 57 5.79 -22.23 4.52
C GLU A 57 6.67 -23.30 3.88
N GLN A 58 6.08 -24.18 3.07
CA GLN A 58 6.84 -25.17 2.32
C GLN A 58 7.82 -24.51 1.33
N ALA A 59 7.36 -23.54 0.54
CA ALA A 59 8.21 -22.82 -0.41
C ALA A 59 9.35 -22.06 0.28
N TYR A 60 9.10 -21.44 1.43
CA TYR A 60 10.14 -20.81 2.25
C TYR A 60 11.16 -21.83 2.77
N SER A 61 10.70 -22.97 3.27
CA SER A 61 11.59 -24.03 3.76
C SER A 61 12.49 -24.56 2.63
N GLU A 62 11.93 -24.83 1.45
CA GLU A 62 12.68 -25.26 0.27
C GLU A 62 13.67 -24.20 -0.22
N ALA A 63 13.30 -22.90 -0.15
CA ALA A 63 14.18 -21.80 -0.51
C ALA A 63 15.36 -21.67 0.47
N VAL A 64 15.12 -21.83 1.77
CA VAL A 64 16.17 -21.84 2.80
C VAL A 64 17.11 -23.01 2.62
N GLU A 65 16.59 -24.22 2.44
CA GLU A 65 17.39 -25.43 2.18
C GLU A 65 18.23 -25.29 0.91
N SER A 66 17.63 -24.79 -0.18
CA SER A 66 18.34 -24.52 -1.44
C SER A 66 19.44 -23.47 -1.27
N SER A 67 19.22 -22.45 -0.44
CA SER A 67 20.22 -21.44 -0.11
C SER A 67 21.39 -22.05 0.67
N ILE A 68 21.11 -22.90 1.66
CA ILE A 68 22.13 -23.61 2.44
C ILE A 68 22.95 -24.55 1.55
N VAL A 69 22.30 -25.30 0.66
CA VAL A 69 22.97 -26.21 -0.29
C VAL A 69 23.88 -25.42 -1.25
N ARG A 70 23.40 -24.29 -1.81
CA ARG A 70 24.22 -23.43 -2.69
C ARG A 70 25.41 -22.83 -1.94
N THR A 71 25.21 -22.38 -0.72
CA THR A 71 26.28 -21.81 0.12
C THR A 71 27.32 -22.89 0.46
N ASN A 72 26.88 -24.09 0.82
CA ASN A 72 27.78 -25.22 1.09
C ASN A 72 28.52 -25.71 -0.16
N ARG A 73 27.89 -25.68 -1.34
CA ARG A 73 28.51 -26.07 -2.61
C ARG A 73 29.56 -25.02 -3.03
N ALA A 74 29.27 -23.74 -2.90
CA ALA A 74 30.24 -22.67 -3.14
C ALA A 74 31.45 -22.75 -2.18
N VAL A 75 31.23 -23.29 -0.97
CA VAL A 75 32.29 -23.53 0.02
C VAL A 75 33.15 -24.75 -0.36
N LEU A 76 32.59 -25.77 -1.03
CA LEU A 76 33.31 -27.00 -1.39
C LEU A 76 34.14 -26.87 -2.69
N ASP A 77 33.78 -25.95 -3.58
CA ASP A 77 34.43 -25.79 -4.90
C ASP A 77 35.73 -24.94 -4.86
N GLY A 78 36.13 -24.38 -3.73
CA GLY A 78 37.23 -23.38 -3.67
C GLY A 78 38.21 -23.44 -2.51
N GLY A 79 38.35 -24.52 -1.75
CA GLY A 79 39.35 -24.61 -0.68
C GLY A 79 38.87 -25.20 0.62
N THR A 80 39.74 -25.35 1.61
CA THR A 80 39.35 -25.89 2.92
C THR A 80 38.38 -24.93 3.63
N LYS A 81 37.40 -25.50 4.35
CA LYS A 81 36.36 -24.76 5.07
C LYS A 81 36.94 -23.67 5.99
N THR A 82 38.15 -23.87 6.48
CA THR A 82 38.88 -22.94 7.35
C THR A 82 39.45 -21.76 6.56
N GLU A 83 39.97 -21.96 5.35
CA GLU A 83 40.54 -20.90 4.51
C GLU A 83 39.42 -19.98 3.97
N GLN A 84 38.27 -20.53 3.62
CA GLN A 84 37.11 -19.76 3.18
C GLN A 84 36.44 -18.98 4.30
N ILE A 85 36.33 -19.56 5.50
CA ILE A 85 35.87 -18.82 6.69
C ILE A 85 36.83 -17.68 7.02
N ASN A 86 38.13 -17.90 6.88
CA ASN A 86 39.12 -16.84 7.09
C ASN A 86 39.12 -15.77 6.00
N PHE A 87 38.91 -16.16 4.74
CA PHE A 87 38.73 -15.23 3.63
C PHE A 87 37.46 -14.39 3.79
N VAL A 88 36.33 -15.00 4.14
CA VAL A 88 35.08 -14.30 4.43
C VAL A 88 35.22 -13.42 5.68
N ARG A 89 35.90 -13.88 6.74
CA ARG A 89 36.24 -13.05 7.90
C ARG A 89 37.14 -11.89 7.54
N GLN A 90 38.18 -12.09 6.74
CA GLN A 90 39.04 -11.01 6.28
C GLN A 90 38.31 -10.00 5.40
N GLN A 91 37.37 -10.44 4.54
CA GLN A 91 36.51 -9.51 3.78
C GLN A 91 35.47 -8.79 4.64
N LEU A 92 35.02 -9.42 5.73
CA LEU A 92 34.10 -8.80 6.69
C LEU A 92 34.83 -7.81 7.63
N PHE A 93 36.14 -7.99 7.82
CA PHE A 93 37.00 -7.14 8.70
C PHE A 93 37.87 -6.16 7.94
N VAL A 94 37.85 -6.12 6.59
CA VAL A 94 38.36 -4.93 5.90
C VAL A 94 37.49 -3.78 6.38
N GLU A 95 38.13 -2.74 6.94
CA GLU A 95 37.50 -1.47 7.35
C GLU A 95 36.72 -0.86 6.18
N LYS A 96 35.59 -1.46 5.88
CA LYS A 96 34.61 -0.79 5.02
C LYS A 96 34.05 0.34 5.88
N PRO A 97 34.00 1.56 5.34
CA PRO A 97 33.34 2.64 6.05
C PRO A 97 31.96 2.15 6.46
N VAL A 98 31.73 2.13 7.77
CA VAL A 98 30.39 1.82 8.31
C VAL A 98 29.54 3.03 8.01
N TRP A 99 28.73 2.92 6.96
CA TRP A 99 27.74 3.92 6.62
C TRP A 99 26.63 3.86 7.67
N ASN A 100 26.75 4.68 8.70
CA ASN A 100 25.65 4.93 9.61
C ASN A 100 24.68 5.87 8.88
N ARG A 101 23.51 5.37 8.52
CA ARG A 101 22.44 6.21 7.99
C ARG A 101 21.93 7.06 9.15
N MET A 102 22.38 8.30 9.26
CA MET A 102 21.75 9.27 10.15
C MET A 102 20.52 9.83 9.45
N MET A 103 19.34 9.53 9.97
CA MET A 103 18.13 10.28 9.63
C MET A 103 18.11 11.50 10.57
N VAL A 104 18.22 12.68 9.99
CA VAL A 104 17.97 13.92 10.72
C VAL A 104 16.53 14.30 10.42
N ASP A 105 15.63 13.97 11.34
CA ASP A 105 14.25 14.43 11.25
C ASP A 105 14.18 15.89 11.67
N LYS A 106 13.52 16.71 10.86
CA LYS A 106 13.21 18.08 11.24
C LYS A 106 12.16 18.05 12.34
N THR A 107 12.47 18.64 13.48
CA THR A 107 11.49 18.79 14.54
C THR A 107 10.68 20.07 14.30
N LEU A 108 9.37 19.92 14.21
CA LEU A 108 8.47 21.07 14.16
C LEU A 108 8.51 21.86 15.47
N PRO A 109 8.38 23.19 15.43
CA PRO A 109 8.15 24.00 16.62
C PRO A 109 6.97 23.50 17.45
N LYS A 110 7.03 23.59 18.76
CA LYS A 110 5.99 23.04 19.65
C LYS A 110 4.56 23.47 19.31
N ARG A 111 4.39 24.71 18.88
CA ARG A 111 3.06 25.24 18.49
C ARG A 111 2.52 24.62 17.19
N LEU A 112 3.38 23.98 16.40
CA LEU A 112 3.02 23.33 15.12
C LEU A 112 2.96 21.80 15.22
N HIS A 113 3.19 21.19 16.40
CA HIS A 113 3.18 19.73 16.56
C HIS A 113 1.86 19.07 16.15
N ALA A 114 0.74 19.80 16.26
CA ALA A 114 -0.56 19.33 15.77
C ALA A 114 -0.56 18.98 14.27
N LEU A 115 0.25 19.67 13.45
CA LEU A 115 0.41 19.34 12.03
C LEU A 115 1.02 17.96 11.84
N GLU A 116 1.98 17.55 12.69
CA GLU A 116 2.58 16.23 12.62
C GLU A 116 1.57 15.14 12.96
N GLU A 117 0.77 15.33 14.01
CA GLU A 117 -0.28 14.39 14.39
C GLU A 117 -1.34 14.25 13.28
N LEU A 118 -1.81 15.36 12.73
CA LEU A 118 -2.75 15.38 11.61
C LEU A 118 -2.18 14.71 10.36
N SER A 119 -0.91 14.93 10.03
CA SER A 119 -0.28 14.38 8.83
C SER A 119 -0.18 12.86 8.84
N ARG A 120 -0.12 12.26 10.01
CA ARG A 120 0.03 10.80 10.20
C ARG A 120 -1.29 10.04 10.26
N ASN A 121 -2.42 10.71 10.20
CA ASN A 121 -3.74 10.09 10.19
C ASN A 121 -4.50 10.46 8.93
N LEU A 122 -4.96 9.47 8.20
CA LEU A 122 -5.65 9.67 6.91
C LEU A 122 -6.97 10.46 7.02
N TRP A 123 -7.50 10.72 8.21
CA TRP A 123 -8.70 11.55 8.43
C TRP A 123 -8.60 12.89 7.70
N TRP A 124 -7.41 13.49 7.62
CA TRP A 124 -7.20 14.75 6.89
C TRP A 124 -7.64 14.67 5.43
N CYS A 125 -7.53 13.49 4.77
CA CYS A 125 -7.74 13.42 3.33
C CYS A 125 -9.21 13.54 2.90
N TRP A 126 -10.16 13.35 3.82
CA TRP A 126 -11.59 13.60 3.57
C TRP A 126 -12.19 14.69 4.46
N ASN A 127 -11.43 15.27 5.38
CA ASN A 127 -11.86 16.44 6.13
C ASN A 127 -11.47 17.73 5.37
N PRO A 128 -12.44 18.56 4.92
CA PRO A 128 -12.14 19.78 4.17
C PRO A 128 -11.26 20.76 4.93
N GLY A 129 -11.56 21.01 6.23
CA GLY A 129 -10.79 21.93 7.05
C GLY A 129 -9.33 21.54 7.21
N ALA A 130 -9.05 20.24 7.34
CA ALA A 130 -7.68 19.73 7.43
C ALA A 130 -6.94 19.85 6.08
N ARG A 131 -7.59 19.60 4.95
CA ARG A 131 -7.00 19.81 3.62
C ARG A 131 -6.69 21.27 3.37
N ASP A 132 -7.66 22.14 3.62
CA ASP A 132 -7.50 23.59 3.43
C ASP A 132 -6.39 24.15 4.31
N LEU A 133 -6.21 23.60 5.52
CA LEU A 133 -5.13 23.98 6.42
C LEU A 133 -3.75 23.68 5.81
N PHE A 134 -3.51 22.46 5.28
CA PHE A 134 -2.24 22.12 4.64
C PHE A 134 -2.01 22.91 3.36
N GLU A 135 -3.01 23.01 2.50
CA GLU A 135 -2.92 23.76 1.24
C GLU A 135 -2.69 25.25 1.46
N GLY A 136 -3.30 25.84 2.50
CA GLY A 136 -3.14 27.25 2.84
C GLY A 136 -1.75 27.64 3.36
N ILE A 137 -0.94 26.69 3.82
CA ILE A 137 0.43 26.95 4.25
C ILE A 137 1.31 27.36 3.06
N ASP A 138 1.32 26.55 2.01
CA ASP A 138 2.07 26.79 0.77
C ASP A 138 1.45 25.92 -0.36
N PRO A 139 0.55 26.52 -1.18
CA PRO A 139 -0.14 25.78 -2.24
C PRO A 139 0.80 25.17 -3.29
N ALA A 140 1.92 25.86 -3.60
CA ALA A 140 2.88 25.36 -4.59
C ALA A 140 3.64 24.15 -4.07
N LEU A 141 4.16 24.22 -2.86
CA LEU A 141 4.84 23.11 -2.20
C LEU A 141 3.89 21.94 -1.93
N TRP A 142 2.61 22.23 -1.60
CA TRP A 142 1.58 21.21 -1.42
C TRP A 142 1.36 20.41 -2.70
N ALA A 143 1.24 21.08 -3.85
CA ALA A 143 1.12 20.42 -5.15
C ALA A 143 2.39 19.63 -5.52
N GLU A 144 3.59 20.20 -5.29
CA GLU A 144 4.89 19.54 -5.54
C GLU A 144 5.10 18.29 -4.66
N SER A 145 4.46 18.26 -3.51
CA SER A 145 4.52 17.12 -2.58
C SER A 145 3.44 16.05 -2.85
N ASP A 146 2.81 16.07 -4.02
CA ASP A 146 1.70 15.18 -4.39
C ASP A 146 0.56 15.19 -3.36
N ARG A 147 0.36 16.32 -2.70
CA ARG A 147 -0.61 16.49 -1.59
C ARG A 147 -0.40 15.47 -0.46
N ASN A 148 0.83 15.04 -0.24
CA ASN A 148 1.23 14.21 0.88
C ASN A 148 1.72 15.09 2.03
N PRO A 149 0.99 15.18 3.16
CA PRO A 149 1.33 16.11 4.23
C PRO A 149 2.67 15.77 4.92
N ILE A 150 3.06 14.51 4.98
CA ILE A 150 4.36 14.11 5.56
C ILE A 150 5.50 14.63 4.66
N ALA A 151 5.42 14.36 3.35
CA ALA A 151 6.41 14.86 2.40
C ALA A 151 6.43 16.40 2.32
N PHE A 152 5.27 17.03 2.47
CA PHE A 152 5.11 18.47 2.54
C PHE A 152 5.83 19.08 3.75
N LEU A 153 5.59 18.52 4.95
CA LEU A 153 6.24 18.99 6.18
C LEU A 153 7.77 18.78 6.13
N ASP A 154 8.24 17.68 5.56
CA ASP A 154 9.65 17.40 5.35
C ASP A 154 10.34 18.44 4.46
N LYS A 155 9.65 18.91 3.42
CA LYS A 155 10.18 19.91 2.48
C LYS A 155 10.04 21.36 2.97
N MET A 156 9.13 21.62 3.90
CA MET A 156 8.86 22.98 4.39
C MET A 156 10.12 23.62 4.98
N SER A 157 10.41 24.87 4.63
CA SER A 157 11.58 25.58 5.15
C SER A 157 11.44 25.97 6.62
N VAL A 158 12.57 26.09 7.31
CA VAL A 158 12.61 26.52 8.72
C VAL A 158 12.07 27.96 8.87
N GLU A 159 12.32 28.80 7.88
CA GLU A 159 11.82 30.18 7.82
C GLU A 159 10.29 30.18 7.82
N ARG A 160 9.67 29.36 6.96
CA ARG A 160 8.21 29.24 6.89
C ARG A 160 7.61 28.72 8.19
N MET A 161 8.25 27.74 8.84
CA MET A 161 7.82 27.26 10.14
C MET A 161 7.82 28.37 11.20
N LYS A 162 8.85 29.24 11.22
CA LYS A 162 8.93 30.38 12.14
C LYS A 162 7.90 31.46 11.87
N GLU A 163 7.50 31.64 10.62
CA GLU A 163 6.42 32.55 10.24
C GLU A 163 5.07 32.05 10.75
N LEU A 164 4.77 30.77 10.48
CA LEU A 164 3.53 30.12 10.95
C LEU A 164 3.39 30.13 12.47
N GLU A 165 4.50 29.94 13.19
CA GLU A 165 4.51 30.00 14.66
C GLU A 165 4.09 31.36 15.21
N LYS A 166 4.20 32.42 14.41
CA LYS A 166 3.81 33.80 14.77
C LYS A 166 2.45 34.20 14.20
N ASP A 167 1.93 33.44 13.26
CA ASP A 167 0.64 33.74 12.63
C ASP A 167 -0.51 33.28 13.52
N THR A 168 -1.11 34.23 14.22
CA THR A 168 -2.20 33.97 15.16
C THR A 168 -3.46 33.42 14.49
N ASN A 169 -3.72 33.82 13.22
CA ASN A 169 -4.89 33.34 12.49
C ASN A 169 -4.68 31.88 12.07
N PHE A 170 -3.49 31.57 11.54
CA PHE A 170 -3.14 30.20 11.21
C PHE A 170 -3.19 29.28 12.44
N LEU A 171 -2.63 29.73 13.56
CA LEU A 171 -2.64 28.94 14.80
C LEU A 171 -4.05 28.70 15.32
N ALA A 172 -4.95 29.69 15.23
CA ALA A 172 -6.34 29.49 15.61
C ALA A 172 -7.06 28.48 14.69
N GLN A 173 -6.77 28.48 13.38
CA GLN A 173 -7.29 27.46 12.45
C GLN A 173 -6.72 26.07 12.77
N LEU A 174 -5.42 25.97 13.03
CA LEU A 174 -4.76 24.72 13.41
C LEU A 174 -5.37 24.15 14.68
N ASP A 175 -5.56 24.98 15.71
CA ASP A 175 -6.16 24.56 16.98
C ASP A 175 -7.62 24.08 16.80
N ALA A 176 -8.39 24.76 15.94
CA ALA A 176 -9.77 24.36 15.64
C ALA A 176 -9.83 23.00 14.92
N VAL A 177 -9.01 22.81 13.88
CA VAL A 177 -8.94 21.55 13.12
C VAL A 177 -8.41 20.41 14.01
N HIS A 178 -7.39 20.68 14.81
CA HIS A 178 -6.82 19.69 15.72
C HIS A 178 -7.82 19.28 16.82
N THR A 179 -8.59 20.24 17.35
CA THR A 179 -9.67 19.93 18.32
C THR A 179 -10.71 19.02 17.67
N GLN A 180 -11.18 19.36 16.47
CA GLN A 180 -12.13 18.52 15.72
C GLN A 180 -11.58 17.10 15.50
N PHE A 181 -10.30 16.98 15.14
CA PHE A 181 -9.63 15.68 14.99
C PHE A 181 -9.59 14.90 16.29
N ARG A 182 -9.23 15.54 17.39
CA ARG A 182 -9.16 14.90 18.71
C ARG A 182 -10.54 14.43 19.19
N ASP A 183 -11.56 15.24 18.98
CA ASP A 183 -12.94 14.88 19.31
C ASP A 183 -13.38 13.65 18.50
N TYR A 184 -13.10 13.67 17.20
CA TYR A 184 -13.35 12.54 16.28
C TYR A 184 -12.66 11.25 16.76
N MET A 185 -11.37 11.31 17.09
CA MET A 185 -10.59 10.15 17.54
C MET A 185 -10.99 9.65 18.93
N ASN A 186 -11.57 10.50 19.77
CA ASN A 186 -12.03 10.13 21.12
C ASN A 186 -13.45 9.57 21.15
N GLU A 187 -14.20 9.71 20.07
CA GLU A 187 -15.53 9.13 19.96
C GLU A 187 -15.44 7.60 20.01
N LYS A 188 -16.25 7.00 20.87
CA LYS A 188 -16.23 5.54 21.06
C LYS A 188 -17.39 4.90 20.31
N PRO A 189 -17.14 3.76 19.66
CA PRO A 189 -18.21 3.02 19.01
C PRO A 189 -19.24 2.52 20.04
N ASP A 190 -20.47 2.28 19.57
CA ASP A 190 -21.50 1.64 20.39
C ASP A 190 -20.97 0.28 20.88
N PRO A 191 -20.88 0.06 22.22
CA PRO A 191 -20.38 -1.20 22.79
C PRO A 191 -21.22 -2.43 22.41
N LYS A 192 -22.44 -2.23 21.89
CA LYS A 192 -23.32 -3.29 21.41
C LYS A 192 -23.18 -3.54 19.90
N ALA A 193 -22.46 -2.69 19.18
CA ALA A 193 -22.28 -2.86 17.76
C ALA A 193 -21.39 -4.07 17.46
N THR A 194 -21.74 -4.80 16.41
CA THR A 194 -20.97 -5.95 15.95
C THR A 194 -19.67 -5.48 15.29
N THR A 195 -18.54 -6.05 15.71
CA THR A 195 -17.24 -5.80 15.04
C THR A 195 -17.26 -6.43 13.64
N VAL A 196 -16.86 -5.66 12.66
CA VAL A 196 -16.81 -6.08 11.26
C VAL A 196 -15.36 -6.12 10.76
N SER A 197 -14.99 -7.17 10.05
CA SER A 197 -13.71 -7.25 9.32
C SER A 197 -13.98 -7.16 7.82
N TYR A 198 -13.37 -6.17 7.16
CA TYR A 198 -13.53 -5.92 5.74
C TYR A 198 -12.25 -6.26 5.00
N PHE A 199 -12.32 -7.25 4.11
CA PHE A 199 -11.19 -7.71 3.31
C PHE A 199 -11.34 -7.21 1.87
N SER A 200 -10.33 -6.50 1.37
CA SER A 200 -10.28 -6.08 -0.03
C SER A 200 -8.83 -6.11 -0.53
N MET A 201 -8.65 -6.41 -1.81
CA MET A 201 -7.33 -6.36 -2.44
C MET A 201 -6.83 -4.93 -2.60
N GLU A 202 -7.71 -3.94 -2.60
CA GLU A 202 -7.37 -2.55 -2.83
C GLU A 202 -8.30 -1.62 -2.04
N TYR A 203 -7.71 -0.47 -1.61
CA TYR A 203 -8.42 0.60 -0.92
C TYR A 203 -7.99 1.96 -1.46
N GLY A 204 -8.90 2.64 -2.16
CA GLY A 204 -8.68 3.99 -2.70
C GLY A 204 -8.91 5.07 -1.65
N LEU A 205 -7.97 5.26 -0.73
CA LEU A 205 -8.07 6.22 0.36
C LEU A 205 -7.59 7.61 -0.05
N HIS A 206 -6.39 7.69 -0.62
CA HIS A 206 -5.80 8.92 -1.15
C HIS A 206 -4.82 8.61 -2.27
N SER A 207 -4.59 9.57 -3.17
CA SER A 207 -3.68 9.41 -4.33
C SER A 207 -2.21 9.19 -3.94
N SER A 208 -1.78 9.68 -2.76
CA SER A 208 -0.43 9.46 -2.24
C SER A 208 -0.21 8.02 -1.75
N LEU A 209 -1.27 7.26 -1.46
CA LEU A 209 -1.22 5.86 -1.04
C LEU A 209 -1.70 4.99 -2.20
N LYS A 210 -0.74 4.53 -3.01
CA LYS A 210 -1.00 3.82 -4.27
C LYS A 210 -1.28 2.33 -4.05
N ILE A 211 -2.32 2.00 -3.28
CA ILE A 211 -2.77 0.63 -2.98
C ILE A 211 -4.09 0.28 -3.67
N TYR A 212 -4.44 0.98 -4.72
CA TYR A 212 -5.63 0.76 -5.53
C TYR A 212 -5.37 1.11 -7.00
N SER A 213 -6.22 0.63 -7.89
CA SER A 213 -6.13 0.91 -9.32
C SER A 213 -7.42 1.46 -9.94
N GLY A 214 -8.57 1.05 -9.48
CA GLY A 214 -9.85 1.38 -10.11
C GLY A 214 -11.02 1.53 -9.15
N GLY A 215 -12.24 1.40 -9.70
CA GLY A 215 -13.49 1.65 -8.99
C GLY A 215 -13.74 0.74 -7.80
N LEU A 216 -13.24 -0.51 -7.82
CA LEU A 216 -13.31 -1.41 -6.67
C LEU A 216 -12.60 -0.80 -5.43
N GLY A 217 -11.40 -0.27 -5.64
CA GLY A 217 -10.65 0.37 -4.58
C GLY A 217 -11.30 1.67 -4.10
N ILE A 218 -11.84 2.48 -5.02
CA ILE A 218 -12.56 3.71 -4.67
C ILE A 218 -13.78 3.39 -3.81
N LEU A 219 -14.60 2.41 -4.20
CA LEU A 219 -15.75 1.97 -3.40
C LEU A 219 -15.32 1.50 -2.01
N ALA A 220 -14.29 0.66 -1.93
CA ALA A 220 -13.78 0.17 -0.66
C ALA A 220 -13.23 1.30 0.22
N GLY A 221 -12.52 2.27 -0.36
CA GLY A 221 -11.99 3.44 0.34
C GLY A 221 -13.10 4.35 0.87
N ASP A 222 -14.10 4.66 0.05
CA ASP A 222 -15.24 5.50 0.45
C ASP A 222 -16.07 4.83 1.55
N TYR A 223 -16.25 3.51 1.44
CA TYR A 223 -16.92 2.73 2.48
C TYR A 223 -16.20 2.80 3.84
N LEU A 224 -14.85 2.72 3.83
CA LEU A 224 -14.07 2.87 5.07
C LEU A 224 -14.17 4.26 5.66
N LYS A 225 -14.14 5.32 4.84
CA LYS A 225 -14.28 6.71 5.30
C LYS A 225 -15.64 6.91 5.96
N GLU A 226 -16.72 6.48 5.32
CA GLU A 226 -18.06 6.56 5.90
C GLU A 226 -18.22 5.71 7.16
N ALA A 227 -17.67 4.49 7.19
CA ALA A 227 -17.67 3.65 8.39
C ALA A 227 -16.91 4.31 9.54
N SER A 228 -15.80 4.99 9.25
CA SER A 228 -15.06 5.78 10.23
C SER A 228 -15.88 6.96 10.74
N ASP A 229 -16.53 7.72 9.87
CA ASP A 229 -17.36 8.87 10.23
C ASP A 229 -18.62 8.47 11.03
N LYS A 230 -19.10 7.24 10.83
CA LYS A 230 -20.19 6.65 11.62
C LYS A 230 -19.70 5.87 12.85
N ASN A 231 -18.43 5.92 13.14
CA ASN A 231 -17.80 5.22 14.26
C ASN A 231 -18.17 3.72 14.33
N VAL A 232 -18.25 3.07 13.15
CA VAL A 232 -18.50 1.62 13.06
C VAL A 232 -17.27 0.86 13.52
N PRO A 233 -17.40 -0.11 14.45
CA PRO A 233 -16.26 -0.92 14.92
C PRO A 233 -15.79 -1.87 13.81
N MET A 234 -14.99 -1.35 12.86
CA MET A 234 -14.53 -2.04 11.67
C MET A 234 -13.02 -2.08 11.60
N ALA A 235 -12.48 -3.23 11.19
CA ALA A 235 -11.08 -3.40 10.80
C ALA A 235 -11.00 -3.76 9.32
N ALA A 236 -10.15 -3.06 8.57
CA ALA A 236 -9.89 -3.34 7.16
C ALA A 236 -8.56 -4.09 7.00
N VAL A 237 -8.56 -5.11 6.16
CA VAL A 237 -7.37 -5.90 5.81
C VAL A 237 -7.21 -5.89 4.31
N GLY A 238 -6.01 -5.51 3.84
CA GLY A 238 -5.69 -5.42 2.43
C GLY A 238 -4.24 -5.73 2.11
N LEU A 239 -3.87 -5.61 0.84
CA LEU A 239 -2.50 -5.83 0.38
C LEU A 239 -1.73 -4.51 0.40
N LEU A 240 -0.53 -4.55 0.97
CA LEU A 240 0.42 -3.44 0.93
C LEU A 240 1.36 -3.63 -0.27
N TYR A 241 0.99 -3.03 -1.40
CA TYR A 241 1.79 -3.13 -2.63
C TYR A 241 3.08 -2.34 -2.50
N ARG A 242 4.23 -2.97 -2.75
CA ARG A 242 5.52 -2.28 -2.80
C ARG A 242 5.61 -1.31 -3.98
N TYR A 243 5.04 -1.69 -5.11
CA TYR A 243 4.91 -0.83 -6.28
C TYR A 243 3.45 -0.50 -6.46
N GLY A 244 3.14 0.78 -6.57
CA GLY A 244 1.78 1.23 -6.83
C GLY A 244 1.32 0.95 -8.25
N TYR A 245 0.09 1.35 -8.57
CA TYR A 245 -0.40 1.31 -9.95
C TYR A 245 0.53 2.12 -10.86
N PHE A 246 0.75 1.62 -12.08
CA PHE A 246 1.70 2.23 -13.01
C PHE A 246 1.29 3.64 -13.43
N THR A 247 2.30 4.46 -13.69
CA THR A 247 2.12 5.78 -14.30
C THR A 247 2.42 5.68 -15.80
N GLN A 248 1.52 6.22 -16.61
CA GLN A 248 1.71 6.26 -18.06
C GLN A 248 2.53 7.48 -18.45
N ARG A 249 3.55 7.26 -19.29
CA ARG A 249 4.34 8.32 -19.93
C ARG A 249 4.31 8.12 -21.44
N LEU A 250 4.50 9.21 -22.17
CA LEU A 250 4.74 9.15 -23.60
C LEU A 250 6.24 9.29 -23.87
N SER A 251 6.79 8.38 -24.65
CA SER A 251 8.15 8.51 -25.18
C SER A 251 8.25 9.66 -26.16
N ALA A 252 9.46 10.08 -26.52
CA ALA A 252 9.69 11.09 -27.55
C ALA A 252 9.13 10.68 -28.94
N GLN A 253 8.92 9.38 -29.18
CA GLN A 253 8.33 8.81 -30.39
C GLN A 253 6.81 8.64 -30.29
N GLY A 254 6.17 9.07 -29.20
CA GLY A 254 4.73 8.96 -28.98
C GLY A 254 4.25 7.58 -28.51
N ALA A 255 5.16 6.66 -28.20
CA ALA A 255 4.80 5.37 -27.62
C ALA A 255 4.47 5.50 -26.13
N GLN A 256 3.45 4.75 -25.69
CA GLN A 256 3.10 4.67 -24.27
C GLN A 256 4.11 3.81 -23.53
N GLU A 257 4.60 4.33 -22.41
CA GLU A 257 5.48 3.64 -21.49
C GLU A 257 4.83 3.54 -20.12
N ALA A 258 4.88 2.36 -19.49
CA ALA A 258 4.44 2.13 -18.13
C ALA A 258 5.63 2.24 -17.18
N THR A 259 5.54 3.12 -16.19
CA THR A 259 6.55 3.28 -15.15
C THR A 259 5.99 2.86 -13.79
N TYR A 260 6.78 2.12 -13.03
CA TYR A 260 6.43 1.64 -11.70
C TYR A 260 7.36 2.29 -10.68
N GLU A 261 6.77 2.98 -9.71
CA GLU A 261 7.52 3.62 -8.63
C GLU A 261 7.34 2.83 -7.34
N ALA A 262 8.45 2.57 -6.63
CA ALA A 262 8.39 1.95 -5.33
C ALA A 262 7.78 2.92 -4.31
N GLN A 263 6.80 2.47 -3.56
CA GLN A 263 6.20 3.25 -2.50
C GLN A 263 7.17 3.38 -1.31
N ASN A 264 7.22 4.58 -0.73
CA ASN A 264 7.98 4.86 0.47
C ASN A 264 7.02 5.01 1.66
N PHE A 265 6.91 3.96 2.48
CA PHE A 265 6.01 3.95 3.64
C PHE A 265 6.59 4.64 4.88
N TYR A 266 7.78 5.22 4.78
CA TYR A 266 8.40 6.01 5.86
C TYR A 266 8.15 7.51 5.72
N LYS A 267 7.64 7.92 4.55
CA LYS A 267 7.38 9.33 4.23
C LYS A 267 6.00 9.50 3.63
#